data_d235ca525145dc8ae07d57c682f592cf
#
_entry.id   d235ca525145dc8ae07d57c682f592cf
#
_cell.length_a   1.000
_cell.length_b   1.000
_cell.length_c   1.000
_cell.angle_alpha   90.00
_cell.angle_beta   90.00
_cell.angle_gamma   90.00
#
_symmetry.space_group_name_H-M   'P 1'
#
loop_
_entity.id
_entity.type
_entity.pdbx_description
1 polymer ?
#
loop_
_entity_poly.entity_id
_entity_poly.type
_entity_poly.pdbx_seq_one_letter_code
_entity_poly.pdbx_strand_id
1 'polypeptide(L)'
;MKKNNLLLLWLLIHSLSTIFAKGLSGKKSWEYLLDNNQTTIHATHHINNIIRNNTLPQSTKETDLLKELGVKISQQKLIAEVPTYLEETLETDNFSIHYTIDPSNNDAISSTDLNNNLIPDYVEKMGETYEYIWFYFKDTLGYTSPPPDGTFGGSNKYDIYIENLPSNYFAITYTTAFTNESESSCGSYIKMRNNYNSTAFSNLSEIDNIKITAAHEFFHAIQFSYNCYERFWLMEATAVWSEDEIYNDINDHYRYMTSWFQNSSKPIDEESTHMYGSFILFQYIDEHLGGPETIRAIWEESRTRANSVNDISFISIDAALSDNGSSFNSALNSMRIANRIMSNHPNAEPYTYKEADYYPIVGPFEIANLAFNNDPIIYEQNSLSLYSSNYIKLNTSSPARVFIENKDGPINDLFGAVIFKHQNDNWTIYKGYDFNIDPSINIEWATILVSAQGQNENDWDYKVTISEGYDEDIILENIYPNPTIYKNSKIEIKMLSTSKQSVNLNIYNILGQNIVNWNIDINDPGETKILWDIKNNNRNIVSNGVYFIELVSQNKRIVKKITLLKPSD
;
A
#
# COMPACT_ATOMS: atom_id res chain seq x y z
N MET A 1 29.70 -26.87 -33.17
CA MET A 1 29.49 -25.74 -32.22
C MET A 1 28.29 -24.83 -32.53
N LYS A 2 27.30 -25.23 -33.34
CA LYS A 2 26.10 -24.39 -33.65
C LYS A 2 24.77 -24.93 -33.10
N LYS A 3 24.74 -26.12 -32.48
CA LYS A 3 23.50 -26.68 -31.91
C LYS A 3 23.27 -26.36 -30.43
N ASN A 4 24.31 -26.03 -29.66
CA ASN A 4 24.16 -25.74 -28.23
C ASN A 4 23.70 -24.30 -27.92
N ASN A 5 23.91 -23.36 -28.85
CA ASN A 5 23.44 -21.96 -28.65
C ASN A 5 21.94 -21.78 -28.89
N LEU A 6 21.31 -22.66 -29.70
CA LEU A 6 19.86 -22.59 -29.91
C LEU A 6 19.09 -23.14 -28.69
N LEU A 7 19.65 -24.14 -28.00
CA LEU A 7 19.02 -24.71 -26.80
C LEU A 7 19.13 -23.75 -25.59
N LEU A 8 20.25 -23.02 -25.47
CA LEU A 8 20.41 -21.99 -24.44
C LEU A 8 19.49 -20.77 -24.70
N LEU A 9 19.32 -20.39 -25.96
CA LEU A 9 18.41 -19.30 -26.34
C LEU A 9 16.94 -19.71 -26.12
N TRP A 10 16.60 -20.99 -26.37
CA TRP A 10 15.26 -21.52 -26.13
C TRP A 10 14.95 -21.65 -24.64
N LEU A 11 15.92 -22.05 -23.81
CA LEU A 11 15.80 -22.07 -22.34
C LEU A 11 15.76 -20.66 -21.74
N LEU A 12 16.50 -19.69 -22.29
CA LEU A 12 16.41 -18.29 -21.90
C LEU A 12 15.07 -17.65 -22.30
N ILE A 13 14.53 -17.98 -23.47
CA ILE A 13 13.21 -17.50 -23.91
C ILE A 13 12.09 -18.17 -23.07
N HIS A 14 12.24 -19.44 -22.67
CA HIS A 14 11.25 -20.10 -21.78
C HIS A 14 11.39 -19.72 -20.32
N SER A 15 12.58 -19.32 -19.85
CA SER A 15 12.75 -18.77 -18.50
C SER A 15 12.32 -17.30 -18.39
N LEU A 16 12.32 -16.56 -19.50
CA LEU A 16 11.75 -15.20 -19.61
C LEU A 16 10.21 -15.20 -19.79
N SER A 17 9.62 -16.32 -20.21
CA SER A 17 8.17 -16.42 -20.41
C SER A 17 7.39 -16.79 -19.13
N THR A 18 8.05 -16.95 -17.99
CA THR A 18 7.40 -17.24 -16.69
C THR A 18 7.42 -16.08 -15.69
N ILE A 19 7.95 -14.92 -16.09
CA ILE A 19 7.83 -13.67 -15.32
C ILE A 19 6.71 -12.81 -15.97
N PHE A 20 5.58 -13.41 -16.29
CA PHE A 20 4.41 -12.65 -16.68
C PHE A 20 3.58 -12.36 -15.44
N ALA A 21 3.17 -11.10 -15.33
CA ALA A 21 2.31 -10.56 -14.30
C ALA A 21 1.35 -11.62 -13.75
N LYS A 22 1.34 -11.80 -12.43
CA LYS A 22 0.30 -12.56 -11.71
C LYS A 22 -1.05 -11.83 -11.77
N GLY A 23 -1.45 -11.32 -12.93
CA GLY A 23 -2.77 -10.75 -13.11
C GLY A 23 -3.86 -11.79 -12.87
N LEU A 24 -4.97 -11.36 -12.32
CA LEU A 24 -6.11 -12.23 -12.03
C LEU A 24 -6.55 -12.93 -13.31
N SER A 25 -6.76 -14.26 -13.26
CA SER A 25 -7.30 -14.99 -14.41
C SER A 25 -8.76 -14.59 -14.63
N GLY A 26 -9.22 -14.59 -15.89
CA GLY A 26 -10.64 -14.32 -16.20
C GLY A 26 -11.62 -15.24 -15.45
N LYS A 27 -11.19 -16.48 -15.13
CA LYS A 27 -11.98 -17.40 -14.29
C LYS A 27 -12.17 -16.85 -12.86
N LYS A 28 -11.11 -16.35 -12.23
CA LYS A 28 -11.20 -15.72 -10.90
C LYS A 28 -12.05 -14.45 -10.93
N SER A 29 -12.02 -13.69 -12.04
CA SER A 29 -12.92 -12.55 -12.22
C SER A 29 -14.38 -12.97 -12.27
N TRP A 30 -14.72 -14.09 -12.93
CA TRP A 30 -16.07 -14.66 -12.87
C TRP A 30 -16.47 -15.10 -11.47
N GLU A 31 -15.59 -15.79 -10.75
CA GLU A 31 -15.81 -16.21 -9.37
C GLU A 31 -16.13 -15.01 -8.47
N TYR A 32 -15.40 -13.91 -8.64
CA TYR A 32 -15.63 -12.67 -7.88
C TYR A 32 -16.98 -12.03 -8.20
N LEU A 33 -17.29 -11.81 -9.50
CA LEU A 33 -18.53 -11.16 -9.93
C LEU A 33 -19.80 -11.95 -9.56
N LEU A 34 -19.68 -13.25 -9.35
CA LEU A 34 -20.77 -14.14 -9.00
C LEU A 34 -20.82 -14.53 -7.52
N ASP A 35 -19.96 -13.98 -6.69
CA ASP A 35 -19.93 -14.28 -5.25
C ASP A 35 -21.13 -13.64 -4.54
N ASN A 36 -22.09 -14.48 -4.16
CA ASN A 36 -23.30 -14.07 -3.46
C ASN A 36 -23.05 -13.65 -1.99
N ASN A 37 -21.85 -13.86 -1.45
CA ASN A 37 -21.51 -13.46 -0.08
C ASN A 37 -21.10 -11.99 0.02
N GLN A 38 -20.85 -11.32 -1.10
CA GLN A 38 -20.50 -9.90 -1.12
C GLN A 38 -21.77 -9.04 -1.02
N THR A 39 -21.75 -8.10 -0.09
CA THR A 39 -22.85 -7.12 0.08
C THR A 39 -22.84 -6.11 -1.06
N THR A 40 -21.66 -5.73 -1.53
CA THR A 40 -21.44 -4.82 -2.66
C THR A 40 -20.31 -5.33 -3.55
N ILE A 41 -20.36 -5.03 -4.85
CA ILE A 41 -19.38 -5.48 -5.86
C ILE A 41 -18.85 -4.27 -6.62
N HIS A 42 -17.53 -4.13 -6.66
CA HIS A 42 -16.80 -3.25 -7.58
C HIS A 42 -16.41 -4.07 -8.81
N ALA A 43 -17.06 -3.82 -9.91
CA ALA A 43 -17.00 -4.70 -11.08
C ALA A 43 -15.95 -4.29 -12.10
N THR A 44 -15.47 -3.04 -12.06
CA THR A 44 -14.68 -2.39 -13.12
C THR A 44 -13.52 -3.25 -13.61
N HIS A 45 -12.61 -3.66 -12.73
CA HIS A 45 -11.44 -4.43 -13.17
C HIS A 45 -11.78 -5.86 -13.57
N HIS A 46 -12.73 -6.48 -12.89
CA HIS A 46 -13.13 -7.86 -13.18
C HIS A 46 -13.82 -7.97 -14.53
N ILE A 47 -14.75 -7.07 -14.88
CA ILE A 47 -15.43 -7.10 -16.16
C ILE A 47 -14.48 -6.72 -17.31
N ASN A 48 -13.64 -5.69 -17.14
CA ASN A 48 -12.65 -5.34 -18.14
C ASN A 48 -11.63 -6.47 -18.36
N ASN A 49 -11.25 -7.20 -17.31
CA ASN A 49 -10.37 -8.38 -17.42
C ASN A 49 -11.03 -9.52 -18.20
N ILE A 50 -12.31 -9.80 -17.96
CA ILE A 50 -13.10 -10.79 -18.70
C ILE A 50 -13.18 -10.40 -20.19
N ILE A 51 -13.47 -9.15 -20.49
CA ILE A 51 -13.55 -8.64 -21.86
C ILE A 51 -12.18 -8.71 -22.55
N ARG A 52 -11.15 -8.17 -21.93
CA ARG A 52 -9.78 -8.13 -22.46
C ARG A 52 -9.23 -9.52 -22.77
N ASN A 53 -9.40 -10.45 -21.85
CA ASN A 53 -8.94 -11.84 -22.02
C ASN A 53 -9.93 -12.70 -22.83
N ASN A 54 -11.04 -12.12 -23.27
CA ASN A 54 -12.11 -12.80 -23.97
C ASN A 54 -12.56 -14.10 -23.27
N THR A 55 -12.74 -14.04 -21.96
CA THR A 55 -13.12 -15.18 -21.13
C THR A 55 -14.63 -15.44 -21.26
N LEU A 56 -14.99 -16.21 -22.27
CA LEU A 56 -16.40 -16.49 -22.59
C LEU A 56 -17.14 -17.16 -21.44
N PRO A 57 -18.45 -16.86 -21.24
CA PRO A 57 -19.25 -17.45 -20.21
C PRO A 57 -19.41 -18.97 -20.43
N GLN A 58 -19.40 -19.73 -19.33
CA GLN A 58 -19.55 -21.18 -19.32
C GLN A 58 -20.87 -21.64 -18.68
N SER A 59 -21.65 -20.69 -18.16
CA SER A 59 -22.94 -20.94 -17.51
C SER A 59 -24.01 -19.93 -17.95
N THR A 60 -25.27 -20.28 -17.75
CA THR A 60 -26.41 -19.37 -17.96
C THR A 60 -26.28 -18.13 -17.06
N LYS A 61 -25.89 -18.33 -15.79
CA LYS A 61 -25.72 -17.23 -14.81
C LYS A 61 -24.68 -16.21 -15.28
N GLU A 62 -23.54 -16.65 -15.82
CA GLU A 62 -22.52 -15.78 -16.40
C GLU A 62 -23.05 -15.05 -17.65
N THR A 63 -23.79 -15.75 -18.49
CA THR A 63 -24.39 -15.16 -19.70
C THR A 63 -25.44 -14.10 -19.34
N ASP A 64 -26.28 -14.36 -18.34
CA ASP A 64 -27.30 -13.42 -17.91
C ASP A 64 -26.67 -12.18 -17.26
N LEU A 65 -25.64 -12.36 -16.44
CA LEU A 65 -24.88 -11.24 -15.87
C LEU A 65 -24.23 -10.36 -16.94
N LEU A 66 -23.64 -10.94 -18.01
CA LEU A 66 -23.10 -10.14 -19.11
C LEU A 66 -24.15 -9.25 -19.75
N LYS A 67 -25.38 -9.78 -19.94
CA LYS A 67 -26.48 -8.98 -20.50
C LYS A 67 -26.88 -7.84 -19.58
N GLU A 68 -26.99 -8.11 -18.27
CA GLU A 68 -27.32 -7.09 -17.27
C GLU A 68 -26.24 -6.01 -17.21
N LEU A 69 -24.99 -6.36 -17.46
CA LEU A 69 -23.85 -5.43 -17.49
C LEU A 69 -23.65 -4.78 -18.87
N GLY A 70 -24.49 -5.09 -19.88
CA GLY A 70 -24.37 -4.52 -21.23
C GLY A 70 -23.14 -5.01 -21.98
N VAL A 71 -22.76 -6.29 -21.81
CA VAL A 71 -21.68 -6.93 -22.56
C VAL A 71 -22.27 -7.98 -23.50
N LYS A 72 -22.05 -7.80 -24.82
CA LYS A 72 -22.51 -8.76 -25.83
C LYS A 72 -21.41 -9.72 -26.28
N ILE A 73 -21.85 -10.85 -26.80
CA ILE A 73 -21.00 -11.81 -27.50
C ILE A 73 -21.22 -11.62 -29.01
N SER A 74 -20.20 -11.15 -29.70
CA SER A 74 -20.21 -10.99 -31.16
C SER A 74 -19.02 -11.71 -31.78
N GLN A 75 -19.27 -12.65 -32.71
CA GLN A 75 -18.22 -13.44 -33.35
C GLN A 75 -17.23 -14.09 -32.37
N GLN A 76 -17.75 -14.64 -31.26
CA GLN A 76 -16.96 -15.22 -30.14
C GLN A 76 -16.06 -14.21 -29.41
N LYS A 77 -16.35 -12.91 -29.50
CA LYS A 77 -15.69 -11.87 -28.72
C LYS A 77 -16.66 -11.19 -27.79
N LEU A 78 -16.17 -10.85 -26.59
CA LEU A 78 -16.88 -10.04 -25.63
C LEU A 78 -16.65 -8.56 -25.96
N ILE A 79 -17.73 -7.80 -26.02
CA ILE A 79 -17.70 -6.37 -26.35
C ILE A 79 -18.66 -5.65 -25.39
N ALA A 80 -18.13 -4.67 -24.64
CA ALA A 80 -18.98 -3.76 -23.88
C ALA A 80 -19.78 -2.87 -24.84
N GLU A 81 -21.08 -2.72 -24.57
CA GLU A 81 -21.97 -1.90 -25.39
C GLU A 81 -22.15 -0.52 -24.75
N VAL A 82 -21.93 0.49 -25.54
CA VAL A 82 -22.32 1.86 -25.19
C VAL A 82 -23.83 1.97 -25.33
N PRO A 83 -24.58 2.38 -24.29
CA PRO A 83 -26.02 2.54 -24.37
C PRO A 83 -26.38 3.61 -25.41
N THR A 84 -27.31 3.29 -26.32
CA THR A 84 -27.78 4.21 -27.38
C THR A 84 -29.28 4.52 -27.28
N TYR A 85 -29.92 4.06 -26.23
CA TYR A 85 -31.38 4.10 -26.00
C TYR A 85 -31.78 5.06 -24.88
N LEU A 86 -30.82 5.78 -24.29
CA LEU A 86 -31.08 6.82 -23.31
C LEU A 86 -31.35 8.13 -24.05
N GLU A 87 -32.59 8.63 -24.00
CA GLU A 87 -33.06 9.71 -24.89
C GLU A 87 -32.61 11.09 -24.47
N GLU A 88 -32.29 11.26 -23.18
CA GLU A 88 -31.93 12.54 -22.60
C GLU A 88 -30.43 12.64 -22.31
N THR A 89 -29.89 13.84 -22.39
CA THR A 89 -28.48 14.11 -22.07
C THR A 89 -28.36 15.44 -21.36
N LEU A 90 -27.70 15.45 -20.21
CA LEU A 90 -27.22 16.67 -19.55
C LEU A 90 -25.76 16.91 -19.97
N GLU A 91 -25.52 18.02 -20.64
CA GLU A 91 -24.19 18.50 -20.99
C GLU A 91 -23.66 19.42 -19.89
N THR A 92 -22.54 19.06 -19.26
CA THR A 92 -21.78 19.96 -18.38
C THR A 92 -20.52 20.46 -19.08
N ASP A 93 -19.59 21.12 -18.39
CA ASP A 93 -18.35 21.60 -19.03
C ASP A 93 -17.46 20.44 -19.54
N ASN A 94 -17.35 19.35 -18.76
CA ASN A 94 -16.46 18.23 -19.06
C ASN A 94 -17.18 16.90 -19.35
N PHE A 95 -18.48 16.78 -19.05
CA PHE A 95 -19.21 15.52 -19.11
C PHE A 95 -20.46 15.60 -19.98
N SER A 96 -20.80 14.45 -20.62
CA SER A 96 -22.11 14.16 -21.21
C SER A 96 -22.78 13.07 -20.37
N ILE A 97 -23.88 13.39 -19.68
CA ILE A 97 -24.58 12.46 -18.80
C ILE A 97 -25.87 12.02 -19.47
N HIS A 98 -25.91 10.74 -19.87
CA HIS A 98 -27.01 10.13 -20.59
C HIS A 98 -27.97 9.43 -19.65
N TYR A 99 -29.27 9.66 -19.79
CA TYR A 99 -30.29 9.12 -18.91
C TYR A 99 -31.65 8.98 -19.62
N THR A 100 -32.59 8.33 -18.98
CA THR A 100 -34.01 8.30 -19.41
C THR A 100 -34.92 8.56 -18.23
N ILE A 101 -36.05 9.24 -18.49
CA ILE A 101 -37.15 9.46 -17.53
C ILE A 101 -38.41 8.66 -17.93
N ASP A 102 -38.35 7.86 -19.01
CA ASP A 102 -39.48 7.05 -19.44
C ASP A 102 -39.76 5.94 -18.41
N PRO A 103 -40.89 5.98 -17.67
CA PRO A 103 -41.20 5.03 -16.63
C PRO A 103 -41.43 3.60 -17.13
N SER A 104 -41.55 3.39 -18.44
CA SER A 104 -41.62 2.07 -19.06
C SER A 104 -40.23 1.42 -19.23
N ASN A 105 -39.16 2.19 -19.09
CA ASN A 105 -37.78 1.73 -19.15
C ASN A 105 -37.26 1.43 -17.75
N ASN A 106 -36.63 0.27 -17.56
CA ASN A 106 -36.04 -0.12 -16.27
C ASN A 106 -34.87 0.79 -15.84
N ASP A 107 -34.24 1.49 -16.79
CA ASP A 107 -33.14 2.40 -16.54
C ASP A 107 -33.62 3.80 -16.11
N ALA A 108 -34.94 4.02 -16.11
CA ALA A 108 -35.51 5.32 -15.77
C ALA A 108 -35.08 5.78 -14.37
N ILE A 109 -34.67 7.03 -14.29
CA ILE A 109 -34.44 7.74 -13.03
C ILE A 109 -35.70 8.39 -12.51
N SER A 110 -35.65 8.89 -11.26
CA SER A 110 -36.72 9.75 -10.75
C SER A 110 -36.81 11.04 -11.57
N SER A 111 -38.02 11.41 -12.02
CA SER A 111 -38.28 12.68 -12.71
C SER A 111 -38.48 13.87 -11.75
N THR A 112 -38.11 13.71 -10.46
CA THR A 112 -38.18 14.80 -9.47
C THR A 112 -37.31 15.98 -9.91
N ASP A 113 -37.88 17.17 -10.00
CA ASP A 113 -37.25 18.42 -10.37
C ASP A 113 -37.81 19.52 -9.44
N LEU A 114 -37.13 19.77 -8.32
CA LEU A 114 -37.58 20.67 -7.27
C LEU A 114 -37.36 22.14 -7.61
N ASN A 115 -36.39 22.44 -8.46
CA ASN A 115 -36.08 23.81 -8.87
C ASN A 115 -36.79 24.23 -10.15
N ASN A 116 -37.51 23.31 -10.82
CA ASN A 116 -38.28 23.48 -12.04
C ASN A 116 -37.47 23.99 -13.25
N ASN A 117 -36.25 23.48 -13.41
CA ASN A 117 -35.39 23.81 -14.53
C ASN A 117 -35.44 22.81 -15.68
N LEU A 118 -36.30 21.81 -15.60
CA LEU A 118 -36.52 20.70 -16.54
C LEU A 118 -35.41 19.65 -16.55
N ILE A 119 -34.53 19.68 -15.57
CA ILE A 119 -33.50 18.64 -15.37
C ILE A 119 -33.80 17.90 -14.06
N PRO A 120 -33.90 16.58 -14.03
CA PRO A 120 -34.13 15.85 -12.78
C PRO A 120 -33.03 16.10 -11.76
N ASP A 121 -33.40 16.35 -10.49
CA ASP A 121 -32.46 16.58 -9.38
C ASP A 121 -31.36 15.54 -9.28
N TYR A 122 -31.65 14.27 -9.62
CA TYR A 122 -30.70 13.16 -9.59
C TYR A 122 -29.56 13.37 -10.59
N VAL A 123 -29.88 13.83 -11.80
CA VAL A 123 -28.89 14.10 -12.87
C VAL A 123 -28.09 15.35 -12.58
N GLU A 124 -28.73 16.38 -12.02
CA GLU A 124 -28.04 17.62 -11.61
C GLU A 124 -26.97 17.29 -10.56
N LYS A 125 -27.33 16.54 -9.50
CA LYS A 125 -26.38 16.11 -8.47
C LYS A 125 -25.23 15.30 -9.06
N MET A 126 -25.52 14.44 -10.04
CA MET A 126 -24.51 13.67 -10.75
C MET A 126 -23.53 14.61 -11.48
N GLY A 127 -24.06 15.57 -12.26
CA GLY A 127 -23.26 16.55 -13.00
C GLY A 127 -22.38 17.41 -12.09
N GLU A 128 -22.97 17.98 -11.02
CA GLU A 128 -22.24 18.76 -10.02
C GLU A 128 -21.13 17.94 -9.35
N THR A 129 -21.40 16.68 -9.02
CA THR A 129 -20.43 15.78 -8.40
C THR A 129 -19.27 15.52 -9.32
N TYR A 130 -19.52 15.15 -10.58
CA TYR A 130 -18.45 14.84 -11.53
C TYR A 130 -17.61 16.06 -11.91
N GLU A 131 -18.21 17.25 -12.07
CA GLU A 131 -17.46 18.49 -12.30
C GLU A 131 -16.57 18.86 -11.12
N TYR A 132 -17.04 18.65 -9.88
CA TYR A 132 -16.22 18.85 -8.68
C TYR A 132 -15.04 17.88 -8.63
N ILE A 133 -15.25 16.59 -8.94
CA ILE A 133 -14.22 15.57 -8.98
C ILE A 133 -13.18 15.89 -10.07
N TRP A 134 -13.64 16.30 -11.25
CA TRP A 134 -12.76 16.74 -12.34
C TRP A 134 -11.87 17.90 -11.90
N PHE A 135 -12.46 18.95 -11.36
CA PHE A 135 -11.73 20.11 -10.85
C PHE A 135 -10.69 19.69 -9.79
N TYR A 136 -11.08 18.83 -8.87
CA TYR A 136 -10.19 18.40 -7.78
C TYR A 136 -8.98 17.63 -8.31
N PHE A 137 -9.18 16.54 -9.03
CA PHE A 137 -8.07 15.72 -9.50
C PHE A 137 -7.25 16.38 -10.59
N LYS A 138 -7.90 17.02 -11.56
CA LYS A 138 -7.18 17.61 -12.68
C LYS A 138 -6.59 18.97 -12.36
N ASP A 139 -7.41 19.89 -11.87
CA ASP A 139 -7.00 21.30 -11.75
C ASP A 139 -6.30 21.58 -10.41
N THR A 140 -6.62 20.83 -9.34
CA THR A 140 -5.96 20.98 -8.04
C THR A 140 -4.78 20.04 -7.90
N LEU A 141 -4.95 18.73 -8.12
CA LEU A 141 -3.88 17.73 -7.95
C LEU A 141 -3.03 17.47 -9.22
N GLY A 142 -3.44 17.99 -10.37
CA GLY A 142 -2.67 17.95 -11.62
C GLY A 142 -2.63 16.59 -12.31
N TYR A 143 -3.59 15.71 -12.07
CA TYR A 143 -3.71 14.45 -12.80
C TYR A 143 -3.99 14.67 -14.30
N THR A 144 -3.55 13.74 -15.13
CA THR A 144 -3.90 13.72 -16.56
C THR A 144 -5.38 13.40 -16.72
N SER A 145 -6.09 14.19 -17.54
CA SER A 145 -7.48 13.91 -17.89
C SER A 145 -7.61 12.55 -18.58
N PRO A 146 -8.68 11.80 -18.34
CA PRO A 146 -9.00 10.62 -19.12
C PRO A 146 -9.01 10.92 -20.62
N PRO A 147 -8.43 10.06 -21.48
CA PRO A 147 -8.54 10.23 -22.92
C PRO A 147 -10.01 10.19 -23.36
N PRO A 148 -10.42 11.01 -24.33
CA PRO A 148 -11.75 10.90 -24.88
C PRO A 148 -11.98 9.53 -25.49
N ASP A 149 -13.20 9.01 -25.40
CA ASP A 149 -13.59 7.74 -25.99
C ASP A 149 -13.84 7.81 -27.51
N GLY A 150 -13.47 8.91 -28.13
CA GLY A 150 -13.72 9.26 -29.51
C GLY A 150 -14.97 10.13 -29.65
N THR A 151 -15.98 9.63 -30.34
CA THR A 151 -17.28 10.29 -30.52
C THR A 151 -18.43 9.38 -30.07
N PHE A 152 -18.16 8.39 -29.26
CA PHE A 152 -19.22 7.68 -28.58
C PHE A 152 -19.99 8.67 -27.70
N GLY A 153 -21.28 8.50 -27.53
CA GLY A 153 -22.12 9.48 -26.80
C GLY A 153 -22.38 10.81 -27.53
N GLY A 154 -21.73 11.08 -28.68
CA GLY A 154 -22.03 12.22 -29.58
C GLY A 154 -21.17 13.47 -29.34
N SER A 155 -20.27 13.51 -28.37
CA SER A 155 -19.38 14.64 -28.09
C SER A 155 -17.95 14.17 -27.79
N ASN A 156 -17.03 15.11 -27.50
CA ASN A 156 -15.67 14.81 -27.01
C ASN A 156 -15.58 14.93 -25.48
N LYS A 157 -16.71 15.10 -24.80
CA LYS A 157 -16.77 15.11 -23.33
C LYS A 157 -16.71 13.69 -22.81
N TYR A 158 -16.44 13.54 -21.52
CA TYR A 158 -16.41 12.24 -20.90
C TYR A 158 -17.85 11.71 -20.67
N ASP A 159 -18.15 10.51 -21.13
CA ASP A 159 -19.50 9.96 -21.13
C ASP A 159 -19.83 9.19 -19.84
N ILE A 160 -20.99 9.51 -19.28
CA ILE A 160 -21.59 8.83 -18.13
C ILE A 160 -23.00 8.36 -18.53
N TYR A 161 -23.26 7.07 -18.37
CA TYR A 161 -24.54 6.46 -18.66
C TYR A 161 -25.24 6.01 -17.38
N ILE A 162 -26.46 6.46 -17.16
CA ILE A 162 -27.23 6.09 -15.97
C ILE A 162 -28.13 4.93 -16.31
N GLU A 163 -27.84 3.75 -15.73
CA GLU A 163 -28.55 2.49 -16.01
C GLU A 163 -28.96 1.76 -14.72
N ASN A 164 -29.91 0.84 -14.84
CA ASN A 164 -30.28 -0.07 -13.77
C ASN A 164 -29.24 -1.21 -13.68
N LEU A 165 -28.25 -1.03 -12.82
CA LEU A 165 -27.24 -2.06 -12.54
C LEU A 165 -27.76 -3.12 -11.56
N PRO A 166 -27.15 -4.34 -11.52
CA PRO A 166 -27.47 -5.35 -10.53
C PRO A 166 -27.50 -4.79 -9.10
N SER A 167 -28.35 -5.31 -8.24
CA SER A 167 -28.75 -4.67 -6.97
C SER A 167 -27.63 -4.35 -5.98
N ASN A 168 -26.46 -4.98 -6.14
CA ASN A 168 -25.29 -4.79 -5.28
C ASN A 168 -24.06 -4.22 -6.01
N TYR A 169 -24.20 -3.77 -7.26
CA TYR A 169 -23.15 -3.11 -8.01
C TYR A 169 -23.26 -1.59 -7.86
N PHE A 170 -22.17 -0.92 -7.56
CA PHE A 170 -22.14 0.54 -7.44
C PHE A 170 -22.19 1.24 -8.79
N ALA A 171 -21.19 1.02 -9.60
CA ALA A 171 -21.01 1.55 -10.94
C ALA A 171 -19.95 0.70 -11.67
N ILE A 172 -19.61 1.04 -12.90
CA ILE A 172 -18.58 0.34 -13.68
C ILE A 172 -17.94 1.31 -14.66
N THR A 173 -16.62 1.40 -14.64
CA THR A 173 -15.83 2.11 -15.64
C THR A 173 -15.35 1.13 -16.71
N TYR A 174 -15.91 1.24 -17.90
CA TYR A 174 -15.54 0.41 -19.05
C TYR A 174 -14.42 1.03 -19.85
N THR A 175 -13.41 0.24 -20.22
CA THR A 175 -12.41 0.67 -21.22
C THR A 175 -13.03 0.61 -22.61
N THR A 176 -12.82 1.66 -23.41
CA THR A 176 -13.07 1.63 -24.85
C THR A 176 -11.94 0.89 -25.55
N ALA A 177 -12.03 0.70 -26.87
CA ALA A 177 -11.05 -0.11 -27.61
C ALA A 177 -9.61 0.25 -27.20
N PHE A 178 -8.87 -0.77 -26.76
CA PHE A 178 -7.45 -0.62 -26.41
C PHE A 178 -6.73 -0.01 -27.60
N THR A 179 -6.28 1.23 -27.44
CA THR A 179 -5.41 1.87 -28.40
C THR A 179 -4.10 1.10 -28.43
N ASN A 180 -3.45 1.00 -29.57
CA ASN A 180 -2.22 0.27 -29.88
C ASN A 180 -1.47 -0.33 -28.69
N GLU A 181 -0.99 -1.59 -28.82
CA GLU A 181 -0.17 -2.32 -27.82
C GLU A 181 1.08 -1.56 -27.32
N SER A 182 1.45 -0.43 -27.93
CA SER A 182 2.55 0.44 -27.52
C SER A 182 2.14 1.58 -26.58
N GLU A 183 0.84 1.85 -26.40
CA GLU A 183 0.31 2.88 -25.50
C GLU A 183 -0.35 2.23 -24.30
N SER A 184 0.09 2.59 -23.10
CA SER A 184 -0.43 2.05 -21.84
C SER A 184 -1.78 2.66 -21.45
N SER A 185 -2.19 3.76 -22.07
CA SER A 185 -3.45 4.45 -21.76
C SER A 185 -4.63 3.92 -22.57
N CYS A 186 -5.82 3.94 -21.97
CA CYS A 186 -7.08 3.57 -22.57
C CYS A 186 -8.10 4.68 -22.41
N GLY A 187 -8.96 4.88 -23.42
CA GLY A 187 -10.20 5.62 -23.23
C GLY A 187 -11.19 4.82 -22.38
N SER A 188 -12.17 5.49 -21.81
CA SER A 188 -13.20 4.84 -20.98
C SER A 188 -14.48 5.65 -20.93
N TYR A 189 -15.55 5.02 -20.43
CA TYR A 189 -16.80 5.65 -20.04
C TYR A 189 -17.32 4.98 -18.77
N ILE A 190 -18.23 5.65 -18.05
CA ILE A 190 -18.76 5.14 -16.78
C ILE A 190 -20.24 4.80 -16.93
N LYS A 191 -20.65 3.64 -16.39
CA LYS A 191 -22.06 3.34 -16.11
C LYS A 191 -22.33 3.52 -14.64
N MET A 192 -23.18 4.49 -14.30
CA MET A 192 -23.67 4.75 -12.95
C MET A 192 -25.05 4.13 -12.77
N ARG A 193 -25.36 3.71 -11.55
CA ARG A 193 -26.69 3.19 -11.28
C ARG A 193 -27.75 4.31 -11.24
N ASN A 194 -28.99 3.95 -11.56
CA ASN A 194 -30.11 4.88 -11.62
C ASN A 194 -30.80 5.17 -10.26
N ASN A 195 -30.43 4.48 -9.19
CA ASN A 195 -30.90 4.71 -7.83
C ASN A 195 -30.07 3.92 -6.80
N TYR A 196 -30.15 4.32 -5.52
CA TYR A 196 -29.49 3.66 -4.39
C TYR A 196 -30.50 3.06 -3.39
N ASN A 197 -31.63 2.57 -3.85
CA ASN A 197 -32.73 2.06 -3.01
C ASN A 197 -32.46 0.65 -2.44
N SER A 198 -31.45 -0.06 -2.92
CA SER A 198 -31.08 -1.38 -2.40
C SER A 198 -30.55 -1.28 -0.97
N THR A 199 -30.82 -2.30 -0.15
CA THR A 199 -30.28 -2.41 1.21
C THR A 199 -28.77 -2.45 1.26
N ALA A 200 -28.10 -2.80 0.16
CA ALA A 200 -26.66 -2.78 0.02
C ALA A 200 -26.05 -1.38 0.19
N PHE A 201 -26.84 -0.31 -0.08
CA PHE A 201 -26.41 1.09 -0.06
C PHE A 201 -27.05 1.90 1.06
N SER A 202 -27.77 1.25 1.99
CA SER A 202 -28.59 1.92 3.00
C SER A 202 -27.80 2.62 4.12
N ASN A 203 -26.47 2.42 4.18
CA ASN A 203 -25.63 3.04 5.19
C ASN A 203 -25.34 4.51 4.92
N LEU A 204 -25.51 4.96 3.68
CA LEU A 204 -25.24 6.33 3.24
C LEU A 204 -26.49 6.96 2.64
N SER A 205 -26.54 8.27 2.60
CA SER A 205 -27.55 9.00 1.83
C SER A 205 -27.35 8.76 0.32
N GLU A 206 -28.40 9.03 -0.50
CA GLU A 206 -28.30 8.92 -1.96
C GLU A 206 -27.15 9.77 -2.51
N ILE A 207 -27.04 11.02 -2.04
CA ILE A 207 -25.99 11.93 -2.52
C ILE A 207 -24.59 11.48 -2.07
N ASP A 208 -24.43 10.91 -0.89
CA ASP A 208 -23.14 10.41 -0.44
C ASP A 208 -22.74 9.14 -1.21
N ASN A 209 -23.70 8.25 -1.51
CA ASN A 209 -23.46 7.12 -2.41
C ASN A 209 -23.04 7.58 -3.81
N ILE A 210 -23.68 8.62 -4.38
CA ILE A 210 -23.29 9.22 -5.68
C ILE A 210 -21.85 9.73 -5.59
N LYS A 211 -21.52 10.50 -4.56
CA LYS A 211 -20.19 11.12 -4.39
C LYS A 211 -19.06 10.10 -4.32
N ILE A 212 -19.15 9.13 -3.41
CA ILE A 212 -18.08 8.14 -3.25
C ILE A 212 -17.97 7.25 -4.47
N THR A 213 -19.11 6.82 -5.05
CA THR A 213 -19.11 5.99 -6.27
C THR A 213 -18.49 6.74 -7.44
N ALA A 214 -18.85 8.01 -7.63
CA ALA A 214 -18.31 8.84 -8.69
C ALA A 214 -16.81 9.10 -8.51
N ALA A 215 -16.34 9.33 -7.26
CA ALA A 215 -14.92 9.51 -6.97
C ALA A 215 -14.13 8.24 -7.32
N HIS A 216 -14.59 7.08 -6.85
CA HIS A 216 -13.99 5.78 -7.13
C HIS A 216 -13.89 5.49 -8.63
N GLU A 217 -15.01 5.54 -9.35
CA GLU A 217 -15.07 5.17 -10.76
C GLU A 217 -14.35 6.19 -11.66
N PHE A 218 -14.43 7.47 -11.34
CA PHE A 218 -13.68 8.46 -12.12
C PHE A 218 -12.19 8.37 -11.85
N PHE A 219 -11.77 7.93 -10.66
CA PHE A 219 -10.37 7.66 -10.42
C PHE A 219 -9.87 6.48 -11.28
N HIS A 220 -10.69 5.44 -11.52
CA HIS A 220 -10.37 4.41 -12.52
C HIS A 220 -10.18 4.99 -13.92
N ALA A 221 -11.01 5.93 -14.34
CA ALA A 221 -10.83 6.62 -15.62
C ALA A 221 -9.49 7.39 -15.69
N ILE A 222 -9.11 8.05 -14.59
CA ILE A 222 -7.80 8.69 -14.43
C ILE A 222 -6.67 7.66 -14.53
N GLN A 223 -6.73 6.57 -13.78
CA GLN A 223 -5.75 5.49 -13.80
C GLN A 223 -5.56 4.93 -15.21
N PHE A 224 -6.64 4.74 -15.95
CA PHE A 224 -6.61 4.29 -17.34
C PHE A 224 -5.92 5.29 -18.28
N SER A 225 -5.89 6.58 -17.93
CA SER A 225 -5.10 7.56 -18.66
C SER A 225 -3.60 7.39 -18.50
N TYR A 226 -3.17 6.72 -17.44
CA TYR A 226 -1.76 6.41 -17.15
C TYR A 226 -1.38 5.01 -17.60
N ASN A 227 -2.04 3.99 -17.05
CA ASN A 227 -1.75 2.58 -17.35
C ASN A 227 -2.96 1.69 -17.09
N CYS A 228 -3.69 1.33 -18.14
CA CYS A 228 -4.86 0.46 -18.02
C CYS A 228 -4.54 -1.04 -17.87
N TYR A 229 -3.24 -1.39 -17.81
CA TYR A 229 -2.76 -2.76 -17.61
C TYR A 229 -2.18 -3.00 -16.22
N GLU A 230 -2.25 -1.98 -15.34
CA GLU A 230 -1.74 -2.10 -13.98
C GLU A 230 -2.51 -3.16 -13.18
N ARG A 231 -1.93 -3.63 -12.10
CA ARG A 231 -2.55 -4.62 -11.23
C ARG A 231 -3.74 -4.06 -10.48
N PHE A 232 -4.74 -4.92 -10.26
CA PHE A 232 -6.01 -4.54 -9.63
C PHE A 232 -5.83 -4.03 -8.21
N TRP A 233 -4.90 -4.62 -7.45
CA TRP A 233 -4.66 -4.17 -6.07
C TRP A 233 -4.24 -2.70 -5.99
N LEU A 234 -3.36 -2.23 -6.89
CA LEU A 234 -2.95 -0.84 -6.92
C LEU A 234 -4.10 0.06 -7.37
N MET A 235 -4.83 -0.38 -8.40
CA MET A 235 -5.97 0.35 -8.93
C MET A 235 -7.06 0.51 -7.88
N GLU A 236 -7.51 -0.57 -7.25
CA GLU A 236 -8.59 -0.52 -6.25
C GLU A 236 -8.16 0.19 -4.97
N ALA A 237 -6.95 -0.08 -4.46
CA ALA A 237 -6.46 0.57 -3.26
C ALA A 237 -6.35 2.09 -3.41
N THR A 238 -5.90 2.59 -4.58
CA THR A 238 -5.81 4.02 -4.82
C THR A 238 -7.16 4.63 -5.21
N ALA A 239 -8.12 3.86 -5.75
CA ALA A 239 -9.47 4.33 -5.95
C ALA A 239 -10.21 4.51 -4.61
N VAL A 240 -10.06 3.57 -3.66
CA VAL A 240 -10.59 3.71 -2.29
C VAL A 240 -9.94 4.88 -1.56
N TRP A 241 -8.61 5.08 -1.69
CA TRP A 241 -7.95 6.27 -1.16
C TRP A 241 -8.55 7.57 -1.73
N SER A 242 -8.89 7.60 -3.01
CA SER A 242 -9.43 8.79 -3.66
C SER A 242 -10.84 9.18 -3.15
N GLU A 243 -11.61 8.22 -2.64
CA GLU A 243 -12.90 8.47 -2.00
C GLU A 243 -12.74 9.36 -0.77
N ASP A 244 -11.78 9.02 0.08
CA ASP A 244 -11.46 9.73 1.31
C ASP A 244 -10.78 11.09 1.03
N GLU A 245 -9.83 11.09 0.11
CA GLU A 245 -9.09 12.30 -0.28
C GLU A 245 -10.01 13.44 -0.74
N ILE A 246 -11.06 13.12 -1.52
CA ILE A 246 -11.97 14.14 -2.03
C ILE A 246 -13.19 14.39 -1.15
N TYR A 247 -13.65 13.37 -0.40
CA TYR A 247 -14.86 13.44 0.43
C TYR A 247 -14.59 12.93 1.85
N ASN A 248 -13.63 13.53 2.53
CA ASN A 248 -13.12 13.17 3.86
C ASN A 248 -14.21 12.99 4.96
N ASP A 249 -15.39 13.57 4.78
CA ASP A 249 -16.51 13.41 5.72
C ASP A 249 -17.34 12.14 5.44
N ILE A 250 -17.07 11.37 4.35
CA ILE A 250 -17.82 10.18 3.94
C ILE A 250 -16.96 8.93 4.10
N ASN A 251 -17.04 8.30 5.25
CA ASN A 251 -16.14 7.24 5.70
C ASN A 251 -16.56 5.83 5.19
N ASP A 252 -16.94 5.65 3.93
CA ASP A 252 -17.35 4.35 3.38
C ASP A 252 -16.20 3.33 3.37
N HIS A 253 -14.98 3.79 3.15
CA HIS A 253 -13.76 2.98 3.15
C HIS A 253 -13.51 2.24 4.48
N TYR A 254 -14.08 2.69 5.60
CA TYR A 254 -13.96 2.01 6.91
C TYR A 254 -14.49 0.58 6.88
N ARG A 255 -15.43 0.25 6.00
CA ARG A 255 -15.97 -1.11 5.84
C ARG A 255 -14.92 -2.16 5.46
N TYR A 256 -13.82 -1.76 4.81
CA TYR A 256 -12.75 -2.66 4.42
C TYR A 256 -11.75 -2.92 5.54
N MET A 257 -11.63 -2.01 6.51
CA MET A 257 -10.58 -2.02 7.52
C MET A 257 -10.63 -3.25 8.42
N THR A 258 -11.80 -3.59 8.96
CA THR A 258 -11.91 -4.71 9.90
C THR A 258 -11.39 -6.02 9.29
N SER A 259 -11.83 -6.35 8.08
CA SER A 259 -11.39 -7.57 7.40
C SER A 259 -9.90 -7.52 7.07
N TRP A 260 -9.40 -6.38 6.61
CA TRP A 260 -7.99 -6.21 6.25
C TRP A 260 -7.07 -6.38 7.45
N PHE A 261 -7.39 -5.72 8.56
CA PHE A 261 -6.60 -5.79 9.81
C PHE A 261 -6.66 -7.16 10.49
N GLN A 262 -7.73 -7.92 10.29
CA GLN A 262 -7.82 -9.33 10.72
C GLN A 262 -6.97 -10.27 9.88
N ASN A 263 -6.59 -9.88 8.67
CA ASN A 263 -5.87 -10.69 7.69
C ASN A 263 -4.51 -10.09 7.30
N SER A 264 -3.81 -9.46 8.23
CA SER A 264 -2.50 -8.84 7.99
C SER A 264 -1.41 -9.83 7.51
N SER A 265 -1.63 -11.13 7.71
CA SER A 265 -0.79 -12.21 7.17
C SER A 265 -0.98 -12.47 5.67
N LYS A 266 -1.91 -11.78 5.02
CA LYS A 266 -2.01 -11.76 3.56
C LYS A 266 -1.05 -10.72 2.98
N PRO A 267 -0.52 -10.96 1.76
CA PRO A 267 0.22 -9.94 1.01
C PRO A 267 -0.60 -8.68 0.79
N ILE A 268 0.06 -7.51 0.79
CA ILE A 268 -0.62 -6.24 0.52
C ILE A 268 -1.23 -6.18 -0.88
N ASP A 269 -0.66 -6.91 -1.81
CA ASP A 269 -1.06 -7.00 -3.22
C ASP A 269 -1.99 -8.19 -3.51
N GLU A 270 -2.63 -8.75 -2.50
CA GLU A 270 -3.60 -9.85 -2.65
C GLU A 270 -4.85 -9.36 -3.39
N GLU A 271 -5.04 -9.81 -4.64
CA GLU A 271 -6.15 -9.43 -5.51
C GLU A 271 -7.44 -10.20 -5.18
N SER A 272 -7.98 -9.90 -4.01
CA SER A 272 -9.28 -10.35 -3.50
C SER A 272 -9.97 -9.14 -2.85
N THR A 273 -10.99 -9.32 -2.04
CA THR A 273 -11.57 -8.21 -1.24
C THR A 273 -10.54 -7.54 -0.31
N HIS A 274 -9.37 -8.16 -0.12
CA HIS A 274 -8.25 -7.60 0.66
C HIS A 274 -7.66 -6.34 0.00
N MET A 275 -7.64 -6.26 -1.34
CA MET A 275 -7.04 -5.13 -2.07
C MET A 275 -7.68 -3.78 -1.74
N TYR A 276 -8.98 -3.75 -1.44
CA TYR A 276 -9.67 -2.50 -1.06
C TYR A 276 -9.13 -1.92 0.25
N GLY A 277 -8.89 -2.78 1.26
CA GLY A 277 -8.30 -2.36 2.54
C GLY A 277 -6.83 -1.96 2.45
N SER A 278 -6.15 -2.30 1.34
CA SER A 278 -4.78 -1.86 1.08
C SER A 278 -4.67 -0.35 0.82
N PHE A 279 -5.81 0.38 0.74
CA PHE A 279 -5.84 1.85 0.72
C PHE A 279 -5.05 2.46 1.87
N ILE A 280 -4.97 1.78 3.01
CA ILE A 280 -4.26 2.26 4.21
C ILE A 280 -2.77 2.53 3.97
N LEU A 281 -2.13 1.86 2.98
CA LEU A 281 -0.78 2.20 2.57
C LEU A 281 -0.73 3.58 1.90
N PHE A 282 -1.69 3.88 1.04
CA PHE A 282 -1.74 5.15 0.31
C PHE A 282 -2.16 6.28 1.24
N GLN A 283 -3.02 6.00 2.22
CA GLN A 283 -3.32 6.93 3.30
C GLN A 283 -2.05 7.26 4.12
N TYR A 284 -1.23 6.27 4.46
CA TYR A 284 0.04 6.49 5.14
C TYR A 284 1.04 7.29 4.28
N ILE A 285 1.13 6.99 2.98
CA ILE A 285 1.99 7.73 2.04
C ILE A 285 1.54 9.18 1.94
N ASP A 286 0.26 9.42 1.80
CA ASP A 286 -0.32 10.75 1.73
C ASP A 286 0.00 11.55 3.00
N GLU A 287 -0.29 11.03 4.18
CA GLU A 287 -0.10 11.74 5.43
C GLU A 287 1.37 12.01 5.80
N HIS A 288 2.31 11.13 5.39
CA HIS A 288 3.70 11.17 5.90
C HIS A 288 4.80 11.23 4.83
N LEU A 289 4.49 10.94 3.58
CA LEU A 289 5.51 10.74 2.55
C LEU A 289 5.27 11.58 1.28
N GLY A 290 4.82 12.82 1.46
CA GLY A 290 4.78 13.83 0.42
C GLY A 290 3.40 14.20 -0.12
N GLY A 291 2.31 13.76 0.53
CA GLY A 291 0.96 14.20 0.19
C GLY A 291 0.35 13.46 -1.01
N PRO A 292 -0.84 13.91 -1.45
CA PRO A 292 -1.56 13.32 -2.60
C PRO A 292 -0.76 13.42 -3.90
N GLU A 293 0.20 14.35 -4.00
CA GLU A 293 1.11 14.47 -5.13
C GLU A 293 2.01 13.23 -5.29
N THR A 294 2.36 12.55 -4.18
CA THR A 294 3.12 11.30 -4.24
C THR A 294 2.29 10.18 -4.87
N ILE A 295 0.98 10.12 -4.57
CA ILE A 295 0.08 9.15 -5.20
C ILE A 295 -0.04 9.43 -6.70
N ARG A 296 -0.12 10.70 -7.12
CA ARG A 296 -0.07 11.07 -8.54
C ARG A 296 1.24 10.63 -9.18
N ALA A 297 2.37 10.88 -8.52
CA ALA A 297 3.69 10.49 -9.02
C ALA A 297 3.81 8.96 -9.21
N ILE A 298 3.17 8.14 -8.38
CA ILE A 298 3.10 6.68 -8.58
C ILE A 298 2.47 6.35 -9.95
N TRP A 299 1.39 7.03 -10.33
CA TRP A 299 0.73 6.82 -11.61
C TRP A 299 1.53 7.38 -12.79
N GLU A 300 2.24 8.50 -12.61
CA GLU A 300 3.19 9.02 -13.60
C GLU A 300 4.34 8.04 -13.86
N GLU A 301 4.88 7.44 -12.80
CA GLU A 301 5.90 6.39 -12.90
C GLU A 301 5.35 5.11 -13.55
N SER A 302 4.11 4.72 -13.24
CA SER A 302 3.44 3.60 -13.89
C SER A 302 3.32 3.82 -15.41
N ARG A 303 2.96 5.03 -15.85
CA ARG A 303 2.92 5.38 -17.28
C ARG A 303 4.28 5.25 -17.95
N THR A 304 5.33 5.81 -17.34
CA THR A 304 6.66 5.89 -17.96
C THR A 304 7.34 4.52 -18.06
N ARG A 305 6.99 3.60 -17.18
CA ARG A 305 7.57 2.25 -17.09
C ARG A 305 6.67 1.19 -17.71
N ALA A 306 5.44 1.54 -18.04
CA ALA A 306 4.47 0.59 -18.56
C ALA A 306 4.95 -0.03 -19.87
N ASN A 307 4.89 -1.33 -19.92
CA ASN A 307 4.67 -2.03 -21.14
C ASN A 307 3.44 -2.94 -20.91
N SER A 308 2.66 -3.16 -21.93
CA SER A 308 1.29 -3.72 -21.90
C SER A 308 1.09 -5.06 -21.16
N VAL A 309 2.10 -5.61 -20.49
CA VAL A 309 2.06 -6.96 -19.91
C VAL A 309 2.82 -7.10 -18.59
N ASN A 310 3.47 -6.07 -18.08
CA ASN A 310 4.32 -6.20 -16.88
C ASN A 310 3.68 -5.54 -15.67
N ASP A 311 3.69 -6.28 -14.57
CA ASP A 311 3.44 -5.76 -13.24
C ASP A 311 4.59 -4.83 -12.83
N ILE A 312 4.29 -3.56 -12.65
CA ILE A 312 5.25 -2.53 -12.26
C ILE A 312 4.85 -1.77 -11.00
N SER A 313 3.77 -2.20 -10.34
CA SER A 313 3.20 -1.53 -9.17
C SER A 313 4.25 -1.15 -8.13
N PHE A 314 5.03 -2.13 -7.65
CA PHE A 314 6.04 -1.90 -6.61
C PHE A 314 7.20 -1.02 -7.08
N ILE A 315 7.59 -1.15 -8.35
CA ILE A 315 8.65 -0.34 -8.96
C ILE A 315 8.20 1.12 -9.08
N SER A 316 6.94 1.34 -9.45
CA SER A 316 6.36 2.68 -9.58
C SER A 316 6.21 3.35 -8.22
N ILE A 317 5.75 2.62 -7.20
CA ILE A 317 5.66 3.11 -5.83
C ILE A 317 7.06 3.47 -5.28
N ASP A 318 8.04 2.57 -5.46
CA ASP A 318 9.41 2.79 -4.98
C ASP A 318 10.06 4.01 -5.65
N ALA A 319 9.85 4.18 -6.96
CA ALA A 319 10.37 5.32 -7.70
C ALA A 319 9.76 6.64 -7.21
N ALA A 320 8.44 6.73 -7.06
CA ALA A 320 7.77 7.94 -6.57
C ALA A 320 8.19 8.29 -5.13
N LEU A 321 8.36 7.28 -4.27
CA LEU A 321 8.80 7.48 -2.90
C LEU A 321 10.27 7.92 -2.79
N SER A 322 11.12 7.56 -3.76
CA SER A 322 12.54 7.93 -3.74
C SER A 322 12.76 9.43 -3.80
N ASP A 323 11.88 10.17 -4.46
CA ASP A 323 11.92 11.63 -4.53
C ASP A 323 11.66 12.29 -3.16
N ASN A 324 10.95 11.59 -2.28
CA ASN A 324 10.69 11.98 -0.91
C ASN A 324 11.66 11.33 0.10
N GLY A 325 12.76 10.74 -0.38
CA GLY A 325 13.80 10.13 0.46
C GLY A 325 13.36 8.83 1.15
N SER A 326 12.33 8.15 0.63
CA SER A 326 11.79 6.89 1.14
C SER A 326 11.93 5.77 0.11
N SER A 327 11.38 4.59 0.41
CA SER A 327 11.29 3.43 -0.47
C SER A 327 10.00 2.67 -0.17
N PHE A 328 9.59 1.79 -1.08
CA PHE A 328 8.41 0.96 -0.87
C PHE A 328 8.50 0.16 0.44
N ASN A 329 9.61 -0.54 0.69
CA ASN A 329 9.79 -1.31 1.93
C ASN A 329 9.78 -0.42 3.18
N SER A 330 10.35 0.79 3.11
CA SER A 330 10.34 1.74 4.23
C SER A 330 8.92 2.23 4.53
N ALA A 331 8.16 2.61 3.50
CA ALA A 331 6.77 3.04 3.63
C ALA A 331 5.88 1.91 4.19
N LEU A 332 6.00 0.71 3.62
CA LEU A 332 5.23 -0.46 4.03
C LEU A 332 5.49 -0.83 5.50
N ASN A 333 6.75 -0.85 5.94
CA ASN A 333 7.10 -1.19 7.32
C ASN A 333 6.68 -0.09 8.30
N SER A 334 6.75 1.17 7.90
CA SER A 334 6.29 2.30 8.71
C SER A 334 4.77 2.30 8.86
N MET A 335 4.03 2.07 7.77
CA MET A 335 2.59 1.85 7.80
C MET A 335 2.20 0.70 8.74
N ARG A 336 2.93 -0.43 8.72
CA ARG A 336 2.66 -1.57 9.63
C ARG A 336 2.85 -1.22 11.10
N ILE A 337 3.83 -0.37 11.42
CA ILE A 337 4.01 0.16 12.78
C ILE A 337 2.84 1.08 13.12
N ALA A 338 2.45 2.01 12.23
CA ALA A 338 1.31 2.90 12.40
C ALA A 338 0.00 2.11 12.62
N ASN A 339 -0.21 1.05 11.86
CA ASN A 339 -1.35 0.14 12.01
C ASN A 339 -1.44 -0.46 13.41
N ARG A 340 -0.30 -0.80 14.03
CA ARG A 340 -0.31 -1.34 15.41
C ARG A 340 -0.50 -0.25 16.46
N ILE A 341 0.01 0.91 16.23
CA ILE A 341 -0.11 2.06 17.14
C ILE A 341 -1.54 2.60 17.09
N MET A 342 -2.11 2.76 15.92
CA MET A 342 -3.47 3.24 15.64
C MET A 342 -3.83 4.45 16.52
N SER A 343 -3.14 5.55 16.25
CA SER A 343 -3.27 6.79 17.04
C SER A 343 -3.04 8.02 16.16
N ASN A 344 -3.68 9.13 16.51
CA ASN A 344 -3.40 10.46 15.95
C ASN A 344 -2.57 11.34 16.92
N HIS A 345 -2.10 10.76 18.02
CA HIS A 345 -1.38 11.50 19.05
C HIS A 345 0.02 11.91 18.57
N PRO A 346 0.47 13.18 18.79
CA PRO A 346 1.77 13.67 18.29
C PRO A 346 2.99 12.86 18.79
N ASN A 347 2.90 12.23 19.96
CA ASN A 347 3.99 11.38 20.48
C ASN A 347 4.21 10.09 19.67
N ALA A 348 3.25 9.72 18.82
CA ALA A 348 3.35 8.54 17.95
C ALA A 348 3.99 8.86 16.59
N GLU A 349 4.18 10.14 16.25
CA GLU A 349 4.78 10.54 14.98
C GLU A 349 6.14 9.85 14.72
N PRO A 350 6.43 9.43 13.49
CA PRO A 350 5.61 9.53 12.26
C PRO A 350 4.68 8.33 12.01
N TYR A 351 4.24 7.62 13.04
CA TYR A 351 3.43 6.39 12.93
C TYR A 351 1.98 6.66 13.35
N THR A 352 1.36 7.68 12.76
CA THR A 352 0.02 8.15 13.06
C THR A 352 -0.91 8.00 11.86
N TYR A 353 -2.23 8.13 12.13
CA TYR A 353 -3.25 8.44 11.13
C TYR A 353 -4.12 9.56 11.69
N LYS A 354 -4.41 10.57 10.89
CA LYS A 354 -5.23 11.73 11.29
C LYS A 354 -6.57 11.32 11.86
N GLU A 355 -7.17 10.28 11.27
CA GLU A 355 -8.49 9.78 11.62
C GLU A 355 -8.50 8.55 12.53
N ALA A 356 -7.37 8.17 13.12
CA ALA A 356 -7.26 6.96 13.94
C ALA A 356 -8.33 6.81 15.02
N ASP A 357 -8.81 7.93 15.61
CA ASP A 357 -9.83 7.92 16.66
C ASP A 357 -11.23 7.54 16.13
N TYR A 358 -11.46 7.63 14.82
CA TYR A 358 -12.73 7.31 14.17
C TYR A 358 -12.72 5.94 13.50
N TYR A 359 -11.54 5.35 13.28
CA TYR A 359 -11.42 4.04 12.64
C TYR A 359 -12.13 2.96 13.45
N PRO A 360 -12.85 2.02 12.80
CA PRO A 360 -13.63 0.99 13.50
C PRO A 360 -12.77 -0.15 14.08
N ILE A 361 -11.48 0.07 14.20
CA ILE A 361 -10.48 -0.92 14.63
C ILE A 361 -9.47 -0.30 15.59
N VAL A 362 -8.81 -1.13 16.37
CA VAL A 362 -7.78 -0.71 17.33
C VAL A 362 -6.39 -1.28 17.00
N GLY A 363 -6.25 -1.82 15.80
CA GLY A 363 -5.01 -2.41 15.30
C GLY A 363 -5.19 -3.80 14.71
N PRO A 364 -4.10 -4.40 14.21
CA PRO A 364 -4.10 -5.71 13.58
C PRO A 364 -4.39 -6.84 14.56
N PHE A 365 -4.94 -7.93 14.04
CA PHE A 365 -5.08 -9.17 14.81
C PHE A 365 -3.70 -9.74 15.16
N GLU A 366 -3.49 -10.04 16.43
CA GLU A 366 -2.27 -10.68 16.92
C GLU A 366 -2.40 -12.20 16.83
N ILE A 367 -1.58 -12.82 15.98
CA ILE A 367 -1.65 -14.26 15.65
C ILE A 367 -1.23 -15.17 16.81
N ALA A 368 -0.50 -14.63 17.79
CA ALA A 368 -0.06 -15.35 18.98
C ALA A 368 0.07 -14.40 20.18
N ASN A 369 0.08 -14.99 21.37
CA ASN A 369 0.31 -14.29 22.64
C ASN A 369 1.42 -15.02 23.39
N LEU A 370 2.60 -14.41 23.49
CA LEU A 370 3.78 -14.97 24.16
C LEU A 370 3.93 -14.33 25.55
N ALA A 371 3.75 -15.12 26.59
CA ALA A 371 3.86 -14.69 27.98
C ALA A 371 5.17 -15.21 28.59
N PHE A 372 6.16 -14.34 28.69
CA PHE A 372 7.47 -14.68 29.25
C PHE A 372 7.49 -14.52 30.77
N ASN A 373 7.87 -15.57 31.47
CA ASN A 373 7.96 -15.68 32.92
C ASN A 373 9.29 -16.33 33.38
N ASN A 374 10.39 -16.03 32.71
CA ASN A 374 11.75 -16.54 32.85
C ASN A 374 12.02 -17.93 32.22
N ASP A 375 10.98 -18.65 31.80
CA ASP A 375 11.18 -19.85 30.99
C ASP A 375 11.33 -19.49 29.50
N PRO A 376 12.39 -19.95 28.80
CA PRO A 376 12.56 -19.63 27.39
C PRO A 376 11.38 -20.05 26.52
N ILE A 377 10.95 -19.18 25.62
CA ILE A 377 9.88 -19.43 24.65
C ILE A 377 10.50 -19.51 23.27
N ILE A 378 10.13 -20.54 22.51
CA ILE A 378 10.41 -20.65 21.09
C ILE A 378 9.07 -20.67 20.36
N TYR A 379 8.88 -19.70 19.49
CA TYR A 379 7.71 -19.59 18.63
C TYR A 379 8.17 -19.69 17.17
N GLU A 380 7.64 -20.64 16.44
CA GLU A 380 7.95 -20.86 15.03
C GLU A 380 6.70 -20.61 14.19
N GLN A 381 6.86 -19.87 13.12
CA GLN A 381 5.83 -19.59 12.13
C GLN A 381 6.34 -19.96 10.75
N ASN A 382 5.51 -20.63 10.00
CA ASN A 382 5.83 -21.06 8.64
C ASN A 382 5.07 -20.21 7.63
N SER A 383 5.63 -20.09 6.43
CA SER A 383 4.99 -19.52 5.24
C SER A 383 4.50 -18.08 5.41
N LEU A 384 5.36 -17.17 5.89
CA LEU A 384 5.10 -15.75 5.83
C LEU A 384 5.32 -15.27 4.39
N SER A 385 4.25 -14.93 3.70
CA SER A 385 4.29 -14.53 2.28
C SER A 385 4.94 -13.16 2.09
N LEU A 386 5.53 -12.93 0.93
CA LEU A 386 6.13 -11.64 0.56
C LEU A 386 5.11 -10.50 0.76
N TYR A 387 5.56 -9.40 1.33
CA TYR A 387 4.75 -8.22 1.64
C TYR A 387 3.56 -8.45 2.58
N SER A 388 3.58 -9.53 3.34
CA SER A 388 2.68 -9.77 4.47
C SER A 388 3.35 -9.48 5.82
N SER A 389 2.58 -9.49 6.90
CA SER A 389 3.08 -9.23 8.26
C SER A 389 2.32 -10.01 9.32
N ASN A 390 3.04 -10.39 10.37
CA ASN A 390 2.50 -11.02 11.55
C ASN A 390 2.73 -10.13 12.78
N TYR A 391 1.70 -10.00 13.60
CA TYR A 391 1.75 -9.30 14.88
C TYR A 391 1.60 -10.32 15.99
N ILE A 392 2.50 -10.28 16.96
CA ILE A 392 2.58 -11.25 18.06
C ILE A 392 2.56 -10.47 19.37
N LYS A 393 1.55 -10.70 20.19
CA LYS A 393 1.49 -10.06 21.51
C LYS A 393 2.62 -10.57 22.39
N LEU A 394 3.30 -9.65 23.05
CA LEU A 394 4.32 -9.96 24.05
C LEU A 394 3.87 -9.48 25.42
N ASN A 395 3.85 -10.40 26.37
CA ASN A 395 3.67 -10.09 27.78
C ASN A 395 4.92 -10.52 28.54
N THR A 396 5.50 -9.61 29.30
CA THR A 396 6.63 -9.93 30.18
C THR A 396 6.54 -9.14 31.48
N SER A 397 6.85 -9.81 32.58
CA SER A 397 6.99 -9.21 33.91
C SER A 397 8.43 -9.14 34.40
N SER A 398 9.37 -9.65 33.60
CA SER A 398 10.80 -9.68 33.87
C SER A 398 11.59 -9.27 32.64
N PRO A 399 12.85 -8.82 32.77
CA PRO A 399 13.71 -8.52 31.64
C PRO A 399 13.73 -9.67 30.64
N ALA A 400 13.50 -9.36 29.36
CA ALA A 400 13.40 -10.35 28.31
C ALA A 400 14.25 -9.96 27.10
N ARG A 401 14.87 -10.95 26.46
CA ARG A 401 15.51 -10.80 25.16
C ARG A 401 14.61 -11.45 24.11
N VAL A 402 14.24 -10.68 23.09
CA VAL A 402 13.50 -11.16 21.91
C VAL A 402 14.47 -11.25 20.76
N PHE A 403 14.58 -12.42 20.16
CA PHE A 403 15.44 -12.68 19.01
C PHE A 403 14.63 -13.26 17.85
N ILE A 404 14.71 -12.63 16.68
CA ILE A 404 14.01 -13.03 15.45
C ILE A 404 15.03 -13.63 14.48
N GLU A 405 14.74 -14.82 13.97
CA GLU A 405 15.56 -15.54 12.98
C GLU A 405 14.75 -15.83 11.72
N ASN A 406 15.35 -15.58 10.56
CA ASN A 406 14.87 -16.13 9.29
C ASN A 406 15.44 -17.55 9.13
N LYS A 407 14.58 -18.54 8.92
CA LYS A 407 15.00 -19.94 8.79
C LYS A 407 15.38 -20.31 7.35
N ASP A 408 14.88 -19.55 6.36
CA ASP A 408 14.97 -19.92 4.95
C ASP A 408 15.87 -18.99 4.12
N GLY A 409 16.42 -17.94 4.72
CA GLY A 409 17.20 -16.97 3.97
C GLY A 409 17.93 -15.93 4.81
N PRO A 410 18.44 -14.89 4.18
CA PRO A 410 19.05 -13.77 4.88
C PRO A 410 18.06 -13.10 5.82
N ILE A 411 18.54 -12.67 6.99
CA ILE A 411 17.68 -12.00 7.97
C ILE A 411 17.04 -10.71 7.41
N ASN A 412 17.71 -10.04 6.48
CA ASN A 412 17.21 -8.81 5.85
C ASN A 412 16.03 -9.01 4.88
N ASP A 413 15.69 -10.26 4.54
CA ASP A 413 14.45 -10.59 3.82
C ASP A 413 13.22 -10.45 4.72
N LEU A 414 13.44 -10.33 6.02
CA LEU A 414 12.44 -9.96 7.01
C LEU A 414 12.69 -8.53 7.50
N PHE A 415 11.63 -7.92 7.99
CA PHE A 415 11.69 -6.76 8.86
C PHE A 415 11.16 -7.17 10.23
N GLY A 416 11.92 -6.85 11.27
CA GLY A 416 11.54 -7.08 12.65
C GLY A 416 11.40 -5.78 13.42
N ALA A 417 10.40 -5.71 14.31
CA ALA A 417 10.27 -4.63 15.27
C ALA A 417 9.60 -5.12 16.56
N VAL A 418 9.86 -4.41 17.67
CA VAL A 418 9.06 -4.51 18.88
C VAL A 418 8.49 -3.13 19.19
N ILE A 419 7.17 -3.09 19.34
CA ILE A 419 6.39 -1.86 19.54
C ILE A 419 5.82 -1.91 20.95
N PHE A 420 6.07 -0.86 21.72
CA PHE A 420 5.56 -0.70 23.09
C PHE A 420 4.64 0.49 23.17
N LYS A 421 3.52 0.35 23.84
CA LYS A 421 2.77 1.48 24.38
C LYS A 421 3.06 1.60 25.87
N HIS A 422 3.41 2.78 26.29
CA HIS A 422 3.56 3.15 27.68
C HIS A 422 2.31 3.88 28.16
N GLN A 423 2.18 4.01 29.46
CA GLN A 423 1.17 4.91 30.03
C GLN A 423 1.40 6.36 29.53
N ASN A 424 0.33 7.16 29.49
CA ASN A 424 0.33 8.56 29.03
C ASN A 424 0.64 8.73 27.53
N ASP A 425 0.14 7.83 26.67
CA ASP A 425 0.22 7.93 25.21
C ASP A 425 1.64 8.20 24.69
N ASN A 426 2.57 7.41 25.15
CA ASN A 426 3.94 7.33 24.65
C ASN A 426 4.20 5.95 24.05
N TRP A 427 5.00 5.93 22.99
CA TRP A 427 5.39 4.71 22.30
C TRP A 427 6.89 4.61 22.19
N THR A 428 7.41 3.39 22.22
CA THR A 428 8.81 3.07 21.91
C THR A 428 8.82 1.99 20.83
N ILE A 429 9.58 2.21 19.78
CA ILE A 429 9.71 1.30 18.66
C ILE A 429 11.16 0.88 18.51
N TYR A 430 11.45 -0.39 18.73
CA TYR A 430 12.74 -1.00 18.43
C TYR A 430 12.67 -1.72 17.09
N LYS A 431 13.55 -1.38 16.15
CA LYS A 431 13.65 -2.02 14.83
C LYS A 431 14.92 -2.86 14.75
N GLY A 432 14.81 -4.07 14.23
CA GLY A 432 15.92 -5.01 14.11
C GLY A 432 15.46 -6.43 14.43
N TYR A 433 16.36 -7.24 14.99
CA TYR A 433 16.08 -8.68 15.18
C TYR A 433 16.51 -9.20 16.55
N ASP A 434 17.16 -8.39 17.36
CA ASP A 434 17.66 -8.74 18.69
C ASP A 434 17.38 -7.58 19.64
N PHE A 435 16.45 -7.77 20.57
CA PHE A 435 15.93 -6.73 21.43
C PHE A 435 16.06 -7.15 22.89
N ASN A 436 16.56 -6.26 23.73
CA ASN A 436 16.51 -6.43 25.18
C ASN A 436 15.42 -5.53 25.75
N ILE A 437 14.50 -6.09 26.51
CA ILE A 437 13.28 -5.46 26.99
C ILE A 437 13.32 -5.40 28.50
N ASP A 438 13.21 -4.21 29.07
CA ASP A 438 13.06 -3.99 30.52
C ASP A 438 11.61 -3.65 30.85
N PRO A 439 10.88 -4.51 31.56
CA PRO A 439 9.48 -4.28 31.92
C PRO A 439 9.30 -3.20 33.00
N SER A 440 10.39 -2.68 33.62
CA SER A 440 10.31 -1.59 34.59
C SER A 440 9.77 -0.26 34.04
N ILE A 441 9.68 -0.15 32.69
CA ILE A 441 9.23 1.06 31.96
C ILE A 441 7.70 1.14 31.77
N ASN A 442 6.90 0.62 32.69
CA ASN A 442 5.43 0.74 32.70
C ASN A 442 4.75 0.49 31.33
N ILE A 443 5.01 -0.66 30.75
CA ILE A 443 4.44 -1.08 29.46
C ILE A 443 2.95 -1.36 29.62
N GLU A 444 2.10 -0.71 28.83
CA GLU A 444 0.67 -1.00 28.74
C GLU A 444 0.44 -2.24 27.86
N TRP A 445 1.10 -2.27 26.68
CA TRP A 445 1.15 -3.43 25.81
C TRP A 445 2.44 -3.45 24.98
N ALA A 446 2.82 -4.64 24.55
CA ALA A 446 3.95 -4.85 23.65
C ALA A 446 3.57 -5.80 22.51
N THR A 447 4.06 -5.53 21.32
CA THR A 447 3.83 -6.36 20.13
C THR A 447 5.13 -6.55 19.36
N ILE A 448 5.44 -7.80 19.00
CA ILE A 448 6.50 -8.15 18.07
C ILE A 448 5.88 -8.13 16.67
N LEU A 449 6.47 -7.36 15.76
CA LEU A 449 6.13 -7.30 14.35
C LEU A 449 7.20 -8.03 13.54
N VAL A 450 6.77 -8.97 12.70
CA VAL A 450 7.62 -9.62 11.71
C VAL A 450 6.96 -9.50 10.35
N SER A 451 7.70 -9.00 9.36
CA SER A 451 7.20 -8.77 8.01
C SER A 451 8.16 -9.31 6.96
N ALA A 452 7.64 -9.86 5.87
CA ALA A 452 8.46 -10.26 4.73
C ALA A 452 8.65 -9.10 3.76
N GLN A 453 9.91 -8.90 3.31
CA GLN A 453 10.31 -7.80 2.41
C GLN A 453 11.42 -8.21 1.44
N GLY A 454 11.68 -9.51 1.27
CA GLY A 454 12.73 -10.04 0.40
C GLY A 454 12.47 -9.74 -1.09
N GLN A 455 13.43 -10.12 -1.93
CA GLN A 455 13.34 -9.92 -3.39
C GLN A 455 12.79 -11.13 -4.14
N ASN A 456 12.61 -12.26 -3.46
CA ASN A 456 12.13 -13.50 -4.05
C ASN A 456 10.67 -13.73 -3.67
N GLU A 457 9.88 -14.28 -4.59
CA GLU A 457 8.47 -14.66 -4.38
C GLU A 457 8.32 -15.92 -3.50
N ASN A 458 9.18 -16.13 -2.52
CA ASN A 458 9.10 -17.24 -1.60
C ASN A 458 8.37 -16.83 -0.33
N ASP A 459 7.74 -17.80 0.32
CA ASP A 459 7.31 -17.67 1.70
C ASP A 459 8.52 -17.90 2.60
N TRP A 460 8.54 -17.24 3.76
CA TRP A 460 9.62 -17.37 4.74
C TRP A 460 9.12 -18.04 6.03
N ASP A 461 9.88 -19.01 6.49
CA ASP A 461 9.76 -19.54 7.84
C ASP A 461 10.60 -18.68 8.79
N TYR A 462 10.05 -18.29 9.92
CA TYR A 462 10.79 -17.55 10.91
C TYR A 462 10.60 -18.12 12.32
N LYS A 463 11.51 -17.75 13.20
CA LYS A 463 11.47 -18.13 14.61
C LYS A 463 11.66 -16.91 15.49
N VAL A 464 10.85 -16.81 16.52
CA VAL A 464 11.00 -15.84 17.61
C VAL A 464 11.41 -16.61 18.87
N THR A 465 12.56 -16.25 19.42
CA THR A 465 13.03 -16.79 20.70
C THR A 465 12.92 -15.70 21.75
N ILE A 466 12.26 -16.00 22.88
CA ILE A 466 12.24 -15.14 24.05
C ILE A 466 13.01 -15.85 25.15
N SER A 467 14.02 -15.21 25.70
CA SER A 467 14.84 -15.71 26.80
C SER A 467 15.01 -14.65 27.87
N GLU A 468 15.66 -14.99 28.96
CA GLU A 468 16.04 -14.04 29.98
C GLU A 468 16.84 -12.89 29.36
N GLY A 469 16.41 -11.66 29.64
CA GLY A 469 17.09 -10.45 29.19
C GLY A 469 18.37 -10.23 29.99
N TYR A 470 19.29 -9.52 29.37
CA TYR A 470 20.45 -9.05 30.09
C TYR A 470 20.08 -7.80 30.90
N ASP A 471 20.66 -7.66 32.07
CA ASP A 471 20.66 -6.43 32.86
C ASP A 471 21.67 -5.46 32.22
N GLU A 472 21.39 -5.05 30.98
CA GLU A 472 22.27 -4.22 30.17
C GLU A 472 21.66 -2.83 29.99
N ASP A 473 22.20 -1.85 30.70
CA ASP A 473 21.78 -0.46 30.62
C ASP A 473 21.91 0.12 29.19
N ILE A 474 22.79 -0.45 28.36
CA ILE A 474 23.02 0.02 26.99
C ILE A 474 23.59 -1.07 26.06
N ILE A 475 23.16 -1.04 24.80
CA ILE A 475 23.66 -1.89 23.71
C ILE A 475 24.21 -1.00 22.60
N LEU A 476 25.34 -1.39 22.03
CA LEU A 476 25.85 -0.86 20.77
C LEU A 476 25.42 -1.79 19.64
N GLU A 477 24.50 -1.34 18.77
CA GLU A 477 24.00 -2.12 17.64
C GLU A 477 25.04 -2.30 16.53
N ASN A 478 24.67 -3.06 15.49
CA ASN A 478 25.53 -3.23 14.33
C ASN A 478 25.73 -1.91 13.60
N ILE A 479 27.00 -1.64 13.27
CA ILE A 479 27.43 -0.40 12.64
C ILE A 479 27.29 -0.57 11.13
N TYR A 480 26.62 0.37 10.48
CA TYR A 480 26.32 0.28 9.05
C TYR A 480 26.70 1.60 8.32
N PRO A 481 27.21 1.48 7.08
CA PRO A 481 27.70 0.29 6.40
C PRO A 481 29.03 -0.21 6.99
N ASN A 482 29.23 -1.55 7.05
CA ASN A 482 30.46 -2.20 7.48
C ASN A 482 30.70 -3.51 6.70
N PRO A 483 31.72 -3.61 5.81
CA PRO A 483 32.69 -2.53 5.49
C PRO A 483 32.08 -1.36 4.73
N THR A 484 32.72 -0.20 4.82
CA THR A 484 32.31 0.99 4.07
C THR A 484 33.38 1.44 3.09
N ILE A 485 32.96 1.95 1.91
CA ILE A 485 33.85 2.48 0.88
C ILE A 485 33.86 4.01 0.98
N TYR A 486 35.06 4.59 0.95
CA TYR A 486 35.23 6.03 0.89
C TYR A 486 34.53 6.64 -0.32
N LYS A 487 33.43 7.32 -0.15
CA LYS A 487 32.98 8.47 -0.96
C LYS A 487 31.66 8.95 -0.36
N ASN A 488 31.68 10.07 0.32
CA ASN A 488 30.53 10.76 0.91
C ASN A 488 29.64 9.89 1.83
N SER A 489 30.12 8.73 2.26
CA SER A 489 29.37 7.82 3.13
C SER A 489 29.51 8.28 4.57
N LYS A 490 28.39 8.42 5.25
CA LYS A 490 28.35 8.52 6.71
C LYS A 490 28.14 7.13 7.29
N ILE A 491 28.76 6.85 8.42
CA ILE A 491 28.61 5.59 9.15
C ILE A 491 27.60 5.84 10.24
N GLU A 492 26.53 5.07 10.23
CA GLU A 492 25.52 5.11 11.28
C GLU A 492 25.95 4.20 12.44
N ILE A 493 26.02 4.77 13.62
CA ILE A 493 26.30 4.09 14.88
C ILE A 493 25.06 4.20 15.73
N LYS A 494 24.39 3.08 15.94
CA LYS A 494 23.17 3.01 16.73
C LYS A 494 23.44 2.47 18.11
N MET A 495 22.82 3.09 19.10
CA MET A 495 22.82 2.66 20.48
C MET A 495 21.39 2.53 20.96
N LEU A 496 21.12 1.48 21.72
CA LEU A 496 19.85 1.30 22.43
C LEU A 496 20.11 1.42 23.92
N SER A 497 19.41 2.32 24.59
CA SER A 497 19.51 2.50 26.04
C SER A 497 18.16 2.19 26.69
N THR A 498 18.18 1.47 27.80
CA THR A 498 17.00 1.20 28.61
C THR A 498 16.71 2.29 29.63
N SER A 499 17.67 3.21 29.85
CA SER A 499 17.57 4.27 30.84
C SER A 499 18.23 5.57 30.35
N LYS A 500 17.86 6.68 31.00
CA LYS A 500 18.56 7.96 30.86
C LYS A 500 19.98 7.84 31.41
N GLN A 501 20.99 8.10 30.59
CA GLN A 501 22.39 8.02 30.99
C GLN A 501 23.31 8.84 30.08
N SER A 502 24.51 9.15 30.56
CA SER A 502 25.59 9.71 29.74
C SER A 502 26.58 8.62 29.38
N VAL A 503 26.96 8.57 28.10
CA VAL A 503 27.91 7.58 27.60
C VAL A 503 29.02 8.24 26.79
N ASN A 504 30.21 7.60 26.78
CA ASN A 504 31.31 8.00 25.93
C ASN A 504 31.40 7.06 24.71
N LEU A 505 31.37 7.64 23.51
CA LEU A 505 31.58 6.91 22.27
C LEU A 505 32.93 7.30 21.69
N ASN A 506 33.86 6.34 21.62
CA ASN A 506 35.21 6.51 21.16
C ASN A 506 35.47 5.74 19.88
N ILE A 507 36.29 6.28 18.98
CA ILE A 507 36.76 5.53 17.81
C ILE A 507 38.28 5.47 17.86
N TYR A 508 38.84 4.26 17.78
CA TYR A 508 40.26 4.00 17.81
C TYR A 508 40.73 3.36 16.50
N ASN A 509 41.96 3.67 16.09
CA ASN A 509 42.62 2.89 15.04
C ASN A 509 43.24 1.61 15.62
N ILE A 510 43.86 0.79 14.75
CA ILE A 510 44.51 -0.47 15.14
C ILE A 510 45.71 -0.30 16.11
N LEU A 511 46.25 0.91 16.21
CA LEU A 511 47.33 1.24 17.13
C LEU A 511 46.84 1.71 18.50
N GLY A 512 45.49 1.72 18.70
CA GLY A 512 44.87 2.21 19.93
C GLY A 512 44.82 3.72 20.07
N GLN A 513 45.16 4.47 19.01
CA GLN A 513 45.08 5.94 19.04
C GLN A 513 43.61 6.35 18.92
N ASN A 514 43.17 7.25 19.81
CA ASN A 514 41.82 7.80 19.76
C ASN A 514 41.71 8.75 18.57
N ILE A 515 40.73 8.48 17.71
CA ILE A 515 40.43 9.20 16.47
C ILE A 515 39.28 10.18 16.70
N VAL A 516 38.25 9.72 17.41
CA VAL A 516 37.05 10.50 17.73
C VAL A 516 36.64 10.20 19.17
N ASN A 517 36.16 11.22 19.86
CA ASN A 517 35.55 11.10 21.17
C ASN A 517 34.28 11.94 21.21
N TRP A 518 33.14 11.31 21.55
CA TRP A 518 31.88 11.98 21.80
C TRP A 518 31.35 11.64 23.20
N ASN A 519 30.93 12.68 23.91
CA ASN A 519 30.14 12.52 25.11
C ASN A 519 28.68 12.70 24.75
N ILE A 520 27.84 11.70 24.99
CA ILE A 520 26.46 11.64 24.53
C ILE A 520 25.57 11.51 25.74
N ASP A 521 24.67 12.46 25.89
CA ASP A 521 23.61 12.40 26.90
C ASP A 521 22.35 11.78 26.29
N ILE A 522 22.02 10.58 26.70
CA ILE A 522 20.78 9.90 26.33
C ILE A 522 19.71 10.34 27.35
N ASN A 523 18.81 11.18 26.88
CA ASN A 523 17.80 11.78 27.76
C ASN A 523 16.57 10.88 27.97
N ASP A 524 16.28 10.04 26.98
CA ASP A 524 15.13 9.12 26.99
C ASP A 524 15.58 7.70 26.63
N PRO A 525 14.96 6.66 27.22
CA PRO A 525 15.13 5.28 26.77
C PRO A 525 14.80 5.13 25.28
N GLY A 526 15.53 4.29 24.59
CA GLY A 526 15.30 4.02 23.16
C GLY A 526 16.54 4.13 22.31
N GLU A 527 16.34 4.28 21.01
CA GLU A 527 17.39 4.35 19.99
C GLU A 527 18.02 5.75 19.94
N THR A 528 19.37 5.78 20.01
CA THR A 528 20.16 6.98 19.74
C THR A 528 21.08 6.70 18.54
N LYS A 529 21.07 7.58 17.54
CA LYS A 529 21.87 7.48 16.32
C LYS A 529 22.94 8.54 16.27
N ILE A 530 24.16 8.12 15.96
CA ILE A 530 25.29 9.01 15.67
C ILE A 530 25.76 8.74 14.24
N LEU A 531 25.94 9.80 13.47
CA LEU A 531 26.50 9.73 12.13
C LEU A 531 27.96 10.14 12.14
N TRP A 532 28.86 9.21 11.89
CA TRP A 532 30.28 9.49 11.73
C TRP A 532 30.62 9.79 10.27
N ASP A 533 31.14 10.98 10.00
CA ASP A 533 31.53 11.45 8.66
C ASP A 533 32.95 11.01 8.23
N ILE A 534 33.50 9.98 8.86
CA ILE A 534 34.83 9.39 8.59
C ILE A 534 35.97 10.42 8.80
N LYS A 535 35.79 11.36 9.73
CA LYS A 535 36.80 12.35 10.11
C LYS A 535 37.22 12.18 11.56
N ASN A 536 38.45 12.60 11.83
CA ASN A 536 38.95 12.68 13.19
C ASN A 536 38.50 13.99 13.91
N ASN A 537 38.82 14.13 15.18
CA ASN A 537 38.51 15.32 15.98
C ASN A 537 39.01 16.64 15.35
N ASN A 538 40.06 16.60 14.53
CA ASN A 538 40.59 17.76 13.79
C ASN A 538 39.90 17.96 12.42
N ARG A 539 38.81 17.28 12.14
CA ARG A 539 38.04 17.27 10.87
C ARG A 539 38.83 16.78 9.64
N ASN A 540 39.94 16.08 9.83
CA ASN A 540 40.67 15.43 8.75
C ASN A 540 40.09 14.05 8.48
N ILE A 541 39.96 13.69 7.18
CA ILE A 541 39.53 12.36 6.76
C ILE A 541 40.53 11.31 7.29
N VAL A 542 40.04 10.25 7.90
CA VAL A 542 40.89 9.17 8.43
C VAL A 542 41.31 8.21 7.32
N SER A 543 42.41 7.48 7.50
CA SER A 543 42.91 6.51 6.51
C SER A 543 42.01 5.28 6.39
N ASN A 544 42.08 4.57 5.25
CA ASN A 544 41.50 3.24 5.15
C ASN A 544 42.16 2.27 6.15
N GLY A 545 41.39 1.32 6.65
CA GLY A 545 41.88 0.39 7.66
C GLY A 545 40.79 -0.10 8.59
N VAL A 546 41.19 -0.80 9.63
CA VAL A 546 40.31 -1.29 10.69
C VAL A 546 40.26 -0.27 11.82
N TYR A 547 39.07 -0.01 12.30
CA TYR A 547 38.79 0.84 13.45
C TYR A 547 37.94 0.09 14.47
N PHE A 548 38.04 0.51 15.73
CA PHE A 548 37.25 -0.02 16.83
C PHE A 548 36.38 1.10 17.38
N ILE A 549 35.10 0.90 17.41
CA ILE A 549 34.11 1.78 18.03
C ILE A 549 33.83 1.25 19.42
N GLU A 550 34.16 2.05 20.42
CA GLU A 550 33.99 1.72 21.83
C GLU A 550 32.91 2.59 22.42
N LEU A 551 31.91 1.96 23.03
CA LEU A 551 30.90 2.59 23.84
C LEU A 551 31.20 2.29 25.33
N VAL A 552 31.29 3.34 26.13
CA VAL A 552 31.52 3.23 27.58
C VAL A 552 30.37 3.91 28.31
N SER A 553 29.65 3.14 29.11
CA SER A 553 28.67 3.62 30.12
C SER A 553 29.28 3.51 31.52
N GLN A 554 28.52 3.87 32.55
CA GLN A 554 28.99 3.75 33.95
C GLN A 554 29.37 2.31 34.31
N ASN A 555 28.65 1.32 33.76
CA ASN A 555 28.75 -0.08 34.17
C ASN A 555 29.29 -0.98 33.04
N LYS A 556 29.45 -0.47 31.82
CA LYS A 556 29.72 -1.32 30.66
C LYS A 556 30.67 -0.70 29.64
N ARG A 557 31.45 -1.57 29.00
CA ARG A 557 32.31 -1.24 27.88
C ARG A 557 32.01 -2.21 26.73
N ILE A 558 31.56 -1.68 25.59
CA ILE A 558 31.25 -2.47 24.39
C ILE A 558 32.17 -2.01 23.27
N VAL A 559 32.75 -2.96 22.52
CA VAL A 559 33.63 -2.64 21.39
C VAL A 559 33.14 -3.38 20.15
N LYS A 560 33.00 -2.64 19.05
CA LYS A 560 32.72 -3.20 17.72
C LYS A 560 33.76 -2.78 16.69
N LYS A 561 34.06 -3.72 15.78
CA LYS A 561 35.02 -3.49 14.69
C LYS A 561 34.30 -2.93 13.45
N ILE A 562 34.93 -1.96 12.80
CA ILE A 562 34.54 -1.45 11.50
C ILE A 562 35.72 -1.43 10.54
N THR A 563 35.47 -1.65 9.25
CA THR A 563 36.48 -1.64 8.19
C THR A 563 36.18 -0.55 7.17
N LEU A 564 37.13 0.35 6.97
CA LEU A 564 37.11 1.39 5.94
C LEU A 564 37.94 0.93 4.73
N LEU A 565 37.31 0.87 3.56
CA LEU A 565 37.94 0.48 2.30
C LEU A 565 38.17 1.68 1.40
N LYS A 566 39.31 1.69 0.69
CA LYS A 566 39.56 2.69 -0.37
C LYS A 566 38.69 2.31 -1.59
N PRO A 567 38.11 3.30 -2.33
CA PRO A 567 37.56 2.98 -3.63
C PRO A 567 38.59 2.29 -4.50
N SER A 568 38.21 1.26 -5.22
CA SER A 568 39.01 0.74 -6.32
C SER A 568 39.12 1.82 -7.39
N ASP A 569 40.33 2.15 -7.79
CA ASP A 569 40.63 3.07 -8.90
C ASP A 569 39.96 2.60 -10.18
#